data_36832bd2a528cc55601bcdaefd7f6fff
#
_entry.id   36832bd2a528cc55601bcdaefd7f6fff
#
_cell.length_a   1.000
_cell.length_b   1.000
_cell.length_c   1.000
_cell.angle_alpha   90.00
_cell.angle_beta   90.00
_cell.angle_gamma   90.00
#
_symmetry.space_group_name_H-M   'P 1'
#
loop_
_entity.id
_entity.type
_entity.pdbx_description
1 polymer ?
#
loop_
_entity_poly.entity_id
_entity_poly.type
_entity_poly.pdbx_seq_one_letter_code
_entity_poly.pdbx_strand_id
1 'polypeptide(L)'
;NSSPGNISLLAENIIRNSMSGEFMKKQISLKVIEETAEILMRKAAVEIPDDYLTGLKDAAKVEDGDLSSFVLDAMLENYEAAKEDNRAMCGDTGCPRWYVKMGNESSIEGGPVSLETTLRRATAAATSSVPLRPNRVHPLWRTDFNNNVGIGAPEIEYGFEPHGDWIDLTTVHKGGLFGTDYRMLFPSDGIEGIKRFFLDSIVAFGKRGLACQPAIIGIGLGGSKDTCMVLGKRAACLRVVGDRNPDPKIAKLEDELKELGNSIGMGAMGFVGKSMVIDCNIEIGYCHTGGMQMSVHAFCLSSRRAVARIHGDGSVQYRTNPNWFT
;
A
#
# COMPACT_ATOMS: atom_id res chain seq x y z
N ASN A 1 23.35 -11.39 -66.11
CA ASN A 1 23.22 -9.93 -66.01
C ASN A 1 21.97 -9.61 -65.18
N SER A 2 22.08 -9.64 -63.90
CA SER A 2 21.07 -9.12 -62.97
C SER A 2 21.59 -7.84 -62.36
N SER A 3 20.89 -6.77 -62.61
CA SER A 3 21.22 -5.37 -62.30
C SER A 3 21.26 -5.15 -60.77
N PRO A 4 22.27 -4.44 -60.23
CA PRO A 4 22.38 -4.15 -58.79
C PRO A 4 21.41 -3.06 -58.25
N GLY A 5 20.49 -2.58 -59.09
CA GLY A 5 19.64 -1.42 -58.75
C GLY A 5 18.42 -1.66 -57.88
N ASN A 6 17.99 -2.94 -57.70
CA ASN A 6 16.71 -3.22 -57.01
C ASN A 6 16.80 -3.49 -55.49
N ILE A 7 17.98 -3.73 -54.98
CA ILE A 7 18.17 -4.02 -53.51
C ILE A 7 18.28 -2.69 -52.71
N SER A 8 18.83 -1.64 -53.31
CA SER A 8 18.92 -0.32 -52.65
C SER A 8 17.57 0.36 -52.48
N LEU A 9 16.70 0.29 -53.45
CA LEU A 9 15.34 0.86 -53.38
C LEU A 9 14.41 0.12 -52.44
N LEU A 10 14.58 -1.18 -52.29
CA LEU A 10 13.83 -1.97 -51.25
C LEU A 10 14.33 -1.66 -49.85
N ALA A 11 15.62 -1.52 -49.62
CA ALA A 11 16.21 -1.15 -48.36
C ALA A 11 15.84 0.28 -47.94
N GLU A 12 15.88 1.25 -48.89
CA GLU A 12 15.44 2.62 -48.64
C GLU A 12 13.91 2.73 -48.36
N ASN A 13 13.07 1.94 -49.03
CA ASN A 13 11.65 1.88 -48.78
C ASN A 13 11.31 1.19 -47.42
N ILE A 14 12.09 0.18 -47.02
CA ILE A 14 11.93 -0.46 -45.72
C ILE A 14 12.37 0.52 -44.61
N ILE A 15 13.47 1.23 -44.82
CA ILE A 15 13.94 2.25 -43.86
C ILE A 15 13.00 3.46 -43.83
N ARG A 16 12.49 3.91 -44.98
CA ARG A 16 11.50 5.00 -45.02
C ARG A 16 10.15 4.60 -44.40
N ASN A 17 9.68 3.37 -44.61
CA ASN A 17 8.45 2.87 -43.97
C ASN A 17 8.65 2.57 -42.50
N SER A 18 9.86 2.22 -42.03
CA SER A 18 10.16 2.12 -40.59
C SER A 18 10.32 3.47 -39.92
N MET A 19 10.75 4.52 -40.67
CA MET A 19 10.90 5.88 -40.13
C MET A 19 9.63 6.75 -40.27
N SER A 20 8.68 6.40 -41.13
CA SER A 20 7.39 7.11 -41.29
C SER A 20 6.25 6.50 -40.49
N GLY A 21 6.49 5.42 -39.76
CA GLY A 21 5.57 4.72 -38.85
C GLY A 21 5.96 4.74 -37.38
N GLU A 22 6.81 5.66 -36.96
CA GLU A 22 6.82 6.03 -35.55
C GLU A 22 5.48 6.72 -35.25
N PHE A 23 4.46 5.90 -34.96
CA PHE A 23 3.39 6.31 -34.09
C PHE A 23 4.08 6.90 -32.87
N MET A 24 4.07 8.22 -32.74
CA MET A 24 4.51 8.86 -31.50
C MET A 24 3.68 8.21 -30.39
N LYS A 25 4.33 7.29 -29.67
CA LYS A 25 3.69 6.57 -28.56
C LYS A 25 3.15 7.65 -27.65
N LYS A 26 1.85 7.70 -27.45
CA LYS A 26 1.21 8.70 -26.60
C LYS A 26 1.84 8.58 -25.23
N GLN A 27 2.46 9.64 -24.73
CA GLN A 27 3.13 9.64 -23.44
C GLN A 27 2.18 10.17 -22.37
N ILE A 28 2.15 9.50 -21.25
CA ILE A 28 1.48 10.00 -20.06
C ILE A 28 2.25 11.25 -19.59
N SER A 29 1.56 12.39 -19.58
CA SER A 29 2.21 13.66 -19.24
C SER A 29 2.50 13.76 -17.74
N LEU A 30 3.61 14.42 -17.38
CA LEU A 30 3.98 14.66 -15.99
C LEU A 30 2.92 15.50 -15.26
N LYS A 31 2.23 16.39 -15.96
CA LYS A 31 1.14 17.19 -15.40
C LYS A 31 -0.02 16.31 -14.92
N VAL A 32 -0.48 15.35 -15.73
CA VAL A 32 -1.54 14.41 -15.34
C VAL A 32 -1.12 13.56 -14.14
N ILE A 33 0.15 13.12 -14.13
CA ILE A 33 0.71 12.36 -12.99
C ILE A 33 0.69 13.20 -11.71
N GLU A 34 1.15 14.46 -11.78
CA GLU A 34 1.22 15.36 -10.62
C GLU A 34 -0.18 15.66 -10.06
N GLU A 35 -1.11 16.08 -10.90
CA GLU A 35 -2.50 16.37 -10.52
C GLU A 35 -3.19 15.13 -9.92
N THR A 36 -2.99 13.95 -10.54
CA THR A 36 -3.53 12.69 -10.02
C THR A 36 -2.93 12.36 -8.66
N ALA A 37 -1.62 12.49 -8.50
CA ALA A 37 -0.94 12.20 -7.25
C ALA A 37 -1.41 13.12 -6.11
N GLU A 38 -1.59 14.42 -6.35
CA GLU A 38 -2.13 15.35 -5.36
C GLU A 38 -3.56 14.98 -4.94
N ILE A 39 -4.42 14.61 -5.90
CA ILE A 39 -5.79 14.13 -5.62
C ILE A 39 -5.76 12.86 -4.77
N LEU A 40 -4.89 11.89 -5.11
CA LEU A 40 -4.75 10.66 -4.35
C LEU A 40 -4.28 10.91 -2.91
N MET A 41 -3.32 11.82 -2.72
CA MET A 41 -2.86 12.22 -1.39
C MET A 41 -3.99 12.80 -0.54
N ARG A 42 -4.82 13.67 -1.14
CA ARG A 42 -6.01 14.24 -0.50
C ARG A 42 -7.02 13.14 -0.15
N LYS A 43 -7.38 12.30 -1.13
CA LYS A 43 -8.34 11.20 -0.91
C LYS A 43 -7.88 10.28 0.23
N ALA A 44 -6.62 9.87 0.22
CA ALA A 44 -6.07 9.03 1.28
C ALA A 44 -6.09 9.70 2.67
N ALA A 45 -6.06 11.03 2.75
CA ALA A 45 -6.09 11.76 4.02
C ALA A 45 -7.50 11.92 4.60
N VAL A 46 -8.52 12.07 3.74
CA VAL A 46 -9.87 12.48 4.15
C VAL A 46 -10.95 11.41 3.93
N GLU A 47 -10.67 10.41 3.09
CA GLU A 47 -11.60 9.33 2.77
C GLU A 47 -11.02 7.98 3.22
N ILE A 48 -11.87 7.15 3.82
CA ILE A 48 -11.50 5.77 4.13
C ILE A 48 -11.87 4.87 2.94
N PRO A 49 -11.02 3.87 2.56
CA PRO A 49 -11.37 2.94 1.49
C PRO A 49 -12.64 2.14 1.81
N ASP A 50 -13.49 1.91 0.82
CA ASP A 50 -14.79 1.24 0.99
C ASP A 50 -14.68 -0.18 1.57
N ASP A 51 -13.66 -0.93 1.16
CA ASP A 51 -13.38 -2.27 1.67
C ASP A 51 -13.09 -2.24 3.17
N TYR A 52 -12.29 -1.28 3.59
CA TYR A 52 -11.94 -1.11 4.99
C TYR A 52 -13.12 -0.58 5.82
N LEU A 53 -13.88 0.39 5.29
CA LEU A 53 -15.08 0.90 5.95
C LEU A 53 -16.11 -0.21 6.19
N THR A 54 -16.27 -1.11 5.22
CA THR A 54 -17.14 -2.28 5.36
C THR A 54 -16.65 -3.20 6.47
N GLY A 55 -15.36 -3.54 6.46
CA GLY A 55 -14.74 -4.36 7.52
C GLY A 55 -14.87 -3.73 8.92
N LEU A 56 -14.74 -2.41 9.01
CA LEU A 56 -14.90 -1.70 10.28
C LEU A 56 -16.34 -1.70 10.78
N LYS A 57 -17.33 -1.50 9.88
CA LYS A 57 -18.75 -1.62 10.22
C LYS A 57 -19.12 -3.03 10.67
N ASP A 58 -18.54 -4.04 10.05
CA ASP A 58 -18.76 -5.44 10.46
C ASP A 58 -18.11 -5.74 11.83
N ALA A 59 -16.91 -5.18 12.08
CA ALA A 59 -16.29 -5.26 13.40
C ALA A 59 -17.15 -4.60 14.49
N ALA A 60 -17.73 -3.44 14.22
CA ALA A 60 -18.61 -2.74 15.15
C ALA A 60 -19.88 -3.54 15.51
N LYS A 61 -20.42 -4.33 14.57
CA LYS A 61 -21.61 -5.16 14.82
C LYS A 61 -21.38 -6.31 15.81
N VAL A 62 -20.14 -6.82 15.89
CA VAL A 62 -19.78 -7.97 16.72
C VAL A 62 -19.03 -7.58 17.99
N GLU A 63 -18.67 -6.32 18.12
CA GLU A 63 -17.99 -5.81 19.30
C GLU A 63 -18.92 -5.84 20.52
N ASP A 64 -18.40 -6.28 21.66
CA ASP A 64 -19.16 -6.41 22.90
C ASP A 64 -18.55 -5.69 24.11
N GLY A 65 -17.42 -5.04 23.91
CA GLY A 65 -16.78 -4.20 24.93
C GLY A 65 -17.29 -2.77 24.89
N ASP A 66 -17.79 -2.22 25.99
CA ASP A 66 -18.37 -0.88 26.06
C ASP A 66 -17.45 0.23 25.51
N LEU A 67 -16.17 0.24 25.94
CA LEU A 67 -15.20 1.24 25.47
C LEU A 67 -14.76 0.98 24.04
N SER A 68 -14.63 -0.27 23.64
CA SER A 68 -14.31 -0.65 22.26
C SER A 68 -15.42 -0.23 21.30
N SER A 69 -16.68 -0.47 21.66
CA SER A 69 -17.85 -0.06 20.88
C SER A 69 -17.91 1.47 20.76
N PHE A 70 -17.73 2.19 21.87
CA PHE A 70 -17.68 3.65 21.86
C PHE A 70 -16.59 4.20 20.90
N VAL A 71 -15.40 3.59 20.93
CA VAL A 71 -14.31 3.99 20.02
C VAL A 71 -14.67 3.75 18.56
N LEU A 72 -15.27 2.59 18.24
CA LEU A 72 -15.68 2.26 16.87
C LEU A 72 -16.74 3.23 16.35
N ASP A 73 -17.74 3.53 17.15
CA ASP A 73 -18.81 4.48 16.80
C ASP A 73 -18.23 5.88 16.58
N ALA A 74 -17.40 6.37 17.50
CA ALA A 74 -16.72 7.66 17.37
C ALA A 74 -15.83 7.74 16.11
N MET A 75 -15.17 6.64 15.73
CA MET A 75 -14.36 6.61 14.52
C MET A 75 -15.21 6.61 13.25
N LEU A 76 -16.34 5.90 13.23
CA LEU A 76 -17.25 5.93 12.10
C LEU A 76 -17.83 7.34 11.90
N GLU A 77 -18.26 8.02 12.97
CA GLU A 77 -18.68 9.42 12.92
C GLU A 77 -17.56 10.34 12.44
N ASN A 78 -16.33 10.14 12.92
CA ASN A 78 -15.18 10.93 12.50
C ASN A 78 -14.88 10.79 11.00
N TYR A 79 -15.09 9.63 10.40
CA TYR A 79 -14.86 9.45 8.96
C TYR A 79 -15.86 10.23 8.11
N GLU A 80 -17.12 10.24 8.51
CA GLU A 80 -18.14 11.05 7.83
C GLU A 80 -17.80 12.55 7.96
N ALA A 81 -17.52 13.03 9.17
CA ALA A 81 -17.13 14.42 9.40
C ALA A 81 -15.85 14.83 8.65
N ALA A 82 -14.85 13.96 8.61
CA ALA A 82 -13.60 14.21 7.89
C ALA A 82 -13.84 14.40 6.39
N LYS A 83 -14.72 13.55 5.82
CA LYS A 83 -15.10 13.62 4.41
C LYS A 83 -15.91 14.85 4.09
N GLU A 84 -16.93 15.19 4.91
CA GLU A 84 -17.78 16.38 4.74
C GLU A 84 -16.97 17.69 4.84
N ASP A 85 -16.13 17.80 5.85
CA ASP A 85 -15.30 18.96 6.11
C ASP A 85 -14.03 19.02 5.24
N ASN A 86 -13.74 17.98 4.45
CA ASN A 86 -12.49 17.81 3.70
C ASN A 86 -11.26 18.00 4.59
N ARG A 87 -11.25 17.37 5.76
CA ARG A 87 -10.18 17.41 6.77
C ARG A 87 -9.52 16.03 6.94
N ALA A 88 -8.28 16.04 7.40
CA ALA A 88 -7.59 14.80 7.70
C ALA A 88 -8.31 14.01 8.81
N MET A 89 -8.61 12.73 8.56
CA MET A 89 -9.35 11.86 9.48
C MET A 89 -8.56 11.49 10.75
N CYS A 90 -7.27 11.80 10.81
CA CYS A 90 -6.42 11.48 11.94
C CYS A 90 -5.36 12.56 12.14
N GLY A 91 -5.08 12.91 13.40
CA GLY A 91 -4.01 13.85 13.76
C GLY A 91 -2.62 13.37 13.40
N ASP A 92 -2.35 12.05 13.40
CA ASP A 92 -1.20 11.48 12.69
C ASP A 92 -1.61 11.21 11.23
N THR A 93 -1.27 12.12 10.33
CA THR A 93 -1.61 11.99 8.92
C THR A 93 -0.77 10.93 8.18
N GLY A 94 0.09 10.24 8.88
CA GLY A 94 0.92 9.15 8.37
C GLY A 94 2.16 9.62 7.60
N CYS A 95 2.92 8.65 7.15
CA CYS A 95 4.07 8.85 6.30
C CYS A 95 3.70 8.43 4.87
N PRO A 96 3.63 9.36 3.91
CA PRO A 96 3.29 9.03 2.53
C PRO A 96 4.29 8.03 1.93
N ARG A 97 3.75 7.07 1.18
CA ARG A 97 4.51 6.09 0.40
C ARG A 97 3.77 5.84 -0.91
N TRP A 98 4.52 5.61 -1.97
CA TRP A 98 4.00 5.32 -3.30
C TRP A 98 4.27 3.88 -3.70
N TYR A 99 3.29 3.27 -4.34
CA TYR A 99 3.41 2.03 -5.08
C TYR A 99 3.00 2.32 -6.52
N VAL A 100 3.90 2.08 -7.44
CA VAL A 100 3.72 2.37 -8.87
C VAL A 100 3.78 1.08 -9.63
N LYS A 101 2.68 0.66 -10.26
CA LYS A 101 2.66 -0.51 -11.13
C LYS A 101 2.57 -0.04 -12.58
N MET A 102 3.42 -0.56 -13.44
CA MET A 102 3.57 -0.07 -14.81
C MET A 102 3.32 -1.20 -15.80
N GLY A 103 2.43 -0.97 -16.75
CA GLY A 103 2.30 -1.84 -17.93
C GLY A 103 3.50 -1.68 -18.88
N ASN A 104 3.91 -2.76 -19.52
CA ASN A 104 5.10 -2.81 -20.37
C ASN A 104 5.06 -1.88 -21.58
N GLU A 105 3.88 -1.56 -22.08
CA GLU A 105 3.67 -0.63 -23.18
C GLU A 105 3.54 0.84 -22.72
N SER A 106 3.53 1.10 -21.39
CA SER A 106 3.42 2.46 -20.87
C SER A 106 4.61 3.33 -21.31
N SER A 107 4.34 4.59 -21.59
CA SER A 107 5.35 5.58 -21.91
C SER A 107 5.08 6.85 -21.11
N ILE A 108 6.09 7.34 -20.39
CA ILE A 108 5.99 8.49 -19.50
C ILE A 108 6.88 9.59 -20.05
N GLU A 109 6.38 10.81 -20.08
CA GLU A 109 7.14 12.00 -20.42
C GLU A 109 8.40 12.10 -19.55
N GLY A 110 9.58 12.16 -20.17
CA GLY A 110 10.88 12.21 -19.47
C GLY A 110 11.27 10.92 -18.73
N GLY A 111 10.48 9.83 -18.85
CA GLY A 111 10.79 8.51 -18.33
C GLY A 111 10.69 8.35 -16.80
N PRO A 112 11.19 7.22 -16.25
CA PRO A 112 11.03 6.90 -14.83
C PRO A 112 11.63 7.90 -13.85
N VAL A 113 12.74 8.56 -14.23
CA VAL A 113 13.37 9.57 -13.36
C VAL A 113 12.45 10.78 -13.18
N SER A 114 11.79 11.21 -14.27
CA SER A 114 10.82 12.32 -14.23
C SER A 114 9.57 11.95 -13.44
N LEU A 115 9.10 10.70 -13.55
CA LEU A 115 8.02 10.16 -12.72
C LEU A 115 8.37 10.27 -11.24
N GLU A 116 9.53 9.78 -10.81
CA GLU A 116 9.95 9.84 -9.40
C GLU A 116 10.02 11.29 -8.89
N THR A 117 10.63 12.17 -9.67
CA THR A 117 10.72 13.59 -9.33
C THR A 117 9.34 14.23 -9.20
N THR A 118 8.40 13.87 -10.08
CA THR A 118 7.03 14.38 -10.07
C THR A 118 6.27 13.88 -8.85
N LEU A 119 6.38 12.60 -8.47
CA LEU A 119 5.73 12.07 -7.26
C LEU A 119 6.29 12.73 -5.98
N ARG A 120 7.60 13.02 -5.92
CA ARG A 120 8.20 13.77 -4.81
C ARG A 120 7.65 15.19 -4.73
N ARG A 121 7.54 15.88 -5.88
CA ARG A 121 6.97 17.23 -5.95
C ARG A 121 5.50 17.26 -5.56
N ALA A 122 4.68 16.35 -6.07
CA ALA A 122 3.28 16.19 -5.69
C ALA A 122 3.13 15.90 -4.18
N THR A 123 4.01 15.07 -3.60
CA THR A 123 4.01 14.82 -2.14
C THR A 123 4.27 16.09 -1.35
N ALA A 124 5.24 16.90 -1.77
CA ALA A 124 5.56 18.17 -1.12
C ALA A 124 4.38 19.17 -1.22
N ALA A 125 3.80 19.32 -2.41
CA ALA A 125 2.66 20.20 -2.66
C ALA A 125 1.43 19.78 -1.84
N ALA A 126 1.08 18.48 -1.87
CA ALA A 126 -0.04 17.93 -1.11
C ALA A 126 0.15 18.06 0.41
N THR A 127 1.38 17.95 0.92
CA THR A 127 1.64 18.13 2.35
C THR A 127 1.17 19.51 2.85
N SER A 128 1.34 20.54 2.04
CA SER A 128 0.91 21.89 2.38
C SER A 128 -0.57 22.14 2.08
N SER A 129 -1.08 21.67 0.92
CA SER A 129 -2.45 21.98 0.45
C SER A 129 -3.53 21.16 1.17
N VAL A 130 -3.19 19.98 1.71
CA VAL A 130 -4.11 19.06 2.43
C VAL A 130 -3.99 19.21 3.94
N PRO A 131 -3.30 20.15 4.50
CA PRO A 131 -2.59 20.29 5.76
C PRO A 131 -2.19 18.96 6.42
N LEU A 132 -1.32 18.22 5.76
CA LEU A 132 -0.72 17.02 6.34
C LEU A 132 0.44 17.41 7.27
N ARG A 133 0.64 16.63 8.32
CA ARG A 133 1.82 16.79 9.17
C ARG A 133 3.10 16.40 8.40
N PRO A 134 4.21 17.13 8.55
CA PRO A 134 5.50 16.75 7.99
C PRO A 134 6.13 15.65 8.87
N ASN A 135 5.64 14.42 8.75
CA ASN A 135 6.03 13.30 9.62
C ASN A 135 7.41 12.70 9.25
N ARG A 136 7.99 13.12 8.12
CA ARG A 136 9.33 12.67 7.68
C ARG A 136 10.39 13.63 8.15
N VAL A 137 11.17 13.19 9.14
CA VAL A 137 12.20 13.97 9.81
C VAL A 137 13.53 13.23 9.81
N HIS A 138 14.63 13.96 9.93
CA HIS A 138 15.95 13.37 10.09
C HIS A 138 15.99 12.48 11.36
N PRO A 139 16.48 11.23 11.28
CA PRO A 139 16.35 10.28 12.39
C PRO A 139 17.08 10.73 13.68
N LEU A 140 18.19 11.45 13.57
CA LEU A 140 18.96 11.93 14.71
C LEU A 140 18.58 13.36 15.13
N TRP A 141 18.60 14.30 14.19
CA TRP A 141 18.44 15.72 14.47
C TRP A 141 16.98 16.17 14.52
N ARG A 142 16.04 15.32 14.08
CA ARG A 142 14.60 15.58 14.05
C ARG A 142 14.19 16.80 13.22
N THR A 143 15.09 17.27 12.36
CA THR A 143 14.82 18.32 11.39
C THR A 143 14.06 17.77 10.18
N ASP A 144 13.26 18.61 9.56
CA ASP A 144 12.51 18.30 8.35
C ASP A 144 12.46 19.51 7.41
N PHE A 145 11.90 19.30 6.22
CA PHE A 145 11.65 20.34 5.22
C PHE A 145 10.16 20.76 5.18
N ASN A 146 9.35 20.34 6.15
CA ASN A 146 7.91 20.60 6.25
C ASN A 146 7.09 20.11 5.04
N ASN A 147 7.55 19.07 4.34
CA ASN A 147 6.95 18.63 3.08
C ASN A 147 6.90 17.09 2.86
N ASN A 148 7.26 16.30 3.86
CA ASN A 148 7.35 14.83 3.77
C ASN A 148 8.34 14.29 2.71
N VAL A 149 9.24 15.12 2.19
CA VAL A 149 10.28 14.75 1.22
C VAL A 149 11.65 14.89 1.84
N GLY A 150 12.51 13.92 1.60
CA GLY A 150 13.88 13.90 2.12
C GLY A 150 14.65 12.71 1.58
N ILE A 151 15.79 12.40 2.19
CA ILE A 151 16.58 11.23 1.83
C ILE A 151 15.74 9.96 2.08
N GLY A 152 15.50 9.17 1.02
CA GLY A 152 14.69 7.95 1.09
C GLY A 152 13.19 8.19 1.36
N ALA A 153 12.69 9.42 1.25
CA ALA A 153 11.28 9.74 1.47
C ALA A 153 10.72 10.70 0.40
N PRO A 154 9.46 10.48 -0.08
CA PRO A 154 8.66 9.28 0.16
C PRO A 154 9.33 8.05 -0.46
N GLU A 155 9.12 6.87 0.13
CA GLU A 155 9.51 5.63 -0.52
C GLU A 155 8.61 5.41 -1.73
N ILE A 156 9.21 5.05 -2.86
CA ILE A 156 8.51 4.70 -4.10
C ILE A 156 8.90 3.28 -4.47
N GLU A 157 7.92 2.43 -4.58
CA GLU A 157 8.09 1.02 -4.90
C GLU A 157 7.48 0.74 -6.26
N TYR A 158 8.21 0.03 -7.12
CA TYR A 158 7.80 -0.26 -8.49
C TYR A 158 7.41 -1.73 -8.65
N GLY A 159 6.35 -1.96 -9.43
CA GLY A 159 5.94 -3.24 -9.98
C GLY A 159 5.74 -3.11 -11.48
N PHE A 160 5.80 -4.23 -12.20
CA PHE A 160 5.66 -4.24 -13.65
C PHE A 160 4.65 -5.32 -14.07
N GLU A 161 3.90 -5.01 -15.11
CA GLU A 161 2.99 -5.94 -15.78
C GLU A 161 3.47 -6.23 -17.19
N PRO A 162 3.31 -7.48 -17.69
CA PRO A 162 3.75 -7.85 -19.01
C PRO A 162 3.10 -7.04 -20.14
N HIS A 163 1.91 -6.52 -19.90
CA HIS A 163 1.08 -5.82 -20.90
C HIS A 163 0.45 -4.56 -20.32
N GLY A 164 0.06 -3.66 -21.22
CA GLY A 164 -0.71 -2.44 -20.92
C GLY A 164 0.07 -1.14 -21.11
N ASP A 165 -0.66 -0.12 -21.52
CA ASP A 165 -0.17 1.24 -21.78
C ASP A 165 -0.51 2.21 -20.62
N TRP A 166 -0.56 1.70 -19.43
CA TRP A 166 -1.02 2.41 -18.23
C TRP A 166 -0.01 2.36 -17.09
N ILE A 167 -0.21 3.27 -16.13
CA ILE A 167 0.42 3.21 -14.81
C ILE A 167 -0.65 3.24 -13.73
N ASP A 168 -0.52 2.40 -12.70
CA ASP A 168 -1.30 2.48 -11.47
C ASP A 168 -0.48 3.21 -10.40
N LEU A 169 -1.07 4.24 -9.83
CA LEU A 169 -0.52 4.95 -8.69
C LEU A 169 -1.34 4.61 -7.45
N THR A 170 -0.67 4.09 -6.44
CA THR A 170 -1.26 3.88 -5.11
C THR A 170 -0.47 4.68 -4.09
N THR A 171 -1.14 5.57 -3.37
CA THR A 171 -0.55 6.18 -2.18
C THR A 171 -1.08 5.52 -0.92
N VAL A 172 -0.18 5.34 0.04
CA VAL A 172 -0.49 4.82 1.38
C VAL A 172 0.09 5.78 2.40
N HIS A 173 -0.73 6.22 3.34
CA HIS A 173 -0.31 7.06 4.45
C HIS A 173 -0.30 6.23 5.73
N LYS A 174 0.77 5.48 5.97
CA LYS A 174 0.91 4.62 7.14
C LYS A 174 1.45 5.40 8.33
N GLY A 175 0.77 5.29 9.48
CA GLY A 175 1.27 5.86 10.73
C GLY A 175 2.62 5.26 11.14
N GLY A 176 3.51 6.08 11.67
CA GLY A 176 4.86 5.68 12.07
C GLY A 176 4.93 5.01 13.43
N LEU A 177 3.91 5.19 14.27
CA LEU A 177 3.88 4.72 15.67
C LEU A 177 3.55 3.21 15.78
N PHE A 178 2.98 2.62 14.74
CA PHE A 178 2.60 1.20 14.73
C PHE A 178 3.80 0.38 14.33
N GLY A 179 4.26 -0.39 15.28
CA GLY A 179 5.38 -1.26 15.10
C GLY A 179 5.17 -2.25 13.98
N THR A 180 6.26 -2.65 13.46
CA THR A 180 6.41 -3.86 12.68
C THR A 180 7.26 -4.77 13.52
N ASP A 181 6.78 -5.96 13.78
CA ASP A 181 7.56 -6.98 14.47
C ASP A 181 8.19 -7.92 13.46
N TYR A 182 9.37 -8.43 13.79
CA TYR A 182 10.11 -9.39 12.98
C TYR A 182 10.72 -10.46 13.87
N ARG A 183 10.64 -11.70 13.40
CA ARG A 183 11.32 -12.83 14.03
C ARG A 183 11.87 -13.79 12.99
N MET A 184 13.04 -14.32 13.23
CA MET A 184 13.53 -15.51 12.55
C MET A 184 12.94 -16.71 13.26
N LEU A 185 12.07 -17.45 12.58
CA LEU A 185 11.58 -18.75 13.01
C LEU A 185 12.44 -19.86 12.36
N PHE A 186 12.40 -21.02 12.95
CA PHE A 186 13.02 -22.21 12.38
C PHE A 186 11.95 -23.11 11.75
N PRO A 187 12.29 -23.94 10.76
CA PRO A 187 11.35 -24.90 10.19
C PRO A 187 10.69 -25.82 11.24
N SER A 188 11.39 -26.10 12.33
CA SER A 188 10.88 -26.87 13.47
C SER A 188 9.76 -26.14 14.25
N ASP A 189 9.67 -24.82 14.19
CA ASP A 189 8.61 -24.05 14.85
C ASP A 189 7.26 -24.23 14.14
N GLY A 190 7.28 -24.48 12.83
CA GLY A 190 6.12 -24.79 12.03
C GLY A 190 5.01 -23.72 12.12
N ILE A 191 3.78 -24.15 11.86
CA ILE A 191 2.59 -23.27 11.93
C ILE A 191 2.34 -22.78 13.36
N GLU A 192 2.62 -23.57 14.36
CA GLU A 192 2.47 -23.17 15.77
C GLU A 192 3.42 -22.03 16.15
N GLY A 193 4.64 -22.03 15.62
CA GLY A 193 5.57 -20.90 15.80
C GLY A 193 5.04 -19.61 15.13
N ILE A 194 4.43 -19.73 13.95
CA ILE A 194 3.79 -18.59 13.26
C ILE A 194 2.65 -18.04 14.13
N LYS A 195 1.73 -18.88 14.61
CA LYS A 195 0.59 -18.48 15.45
C LYS A 195 1.06 -17.82 16.74
N ARG A 196 2.08 -18.38 17.39
CA ARG A 196 2.64 -17.82 18.64
C ARG A 196 3.23 -16.45 18.40
N PHE A 197 4.07 -16.30 17.38
CA PHE A 197 4.68 -14.99 17.09
C PHE A 197 3.64 -13.96 16.65
N PHE A 198 2.63 -14.37 15.88
CA PHE A 198 1.49 -13.51 15.57
C PHE A 198 0.82 -13.00 16.84
N LEU A 199 0.46 -13.87 17.79
CA LEU A 199 -0.17 -13.47 19.06
C LEU A 199 0.73 -12.53 19.88
N ASP A 200 2.02 -12.84 20.01
CA ASP A 200 2.97 -11.97 20.70
C ASP A 200 2.93 -10.55 20.12
N SER A 201 2.91 -10.45 18.79
CA SER A 201 2.87 -9.17 18.07
C SER A 201 1.54 -8.43 18.28
N ILE A 202 0.40 -9.12 18.16
CA ILE A 202 -0.92 -8.51 18.34
C ILE A 202 -1.11 -7.99 19.77
N VAL A 203 -0.73 -8.76 20.76
CA VAL A 203 -0.76 -8.33 22.17
C VAL A 203 0.17 -7.13 22.41
N ALA A 204 1.37 -7.14 21.83
CA ALA A 204 2.29 -6.01 21.92
C ALA A 204 1.71 -4.74 21.27
N PHE A 205 1.04 -4.86 20.11
CA PHE A 205 0.38 -3.73 19.45
C PHE A 205 -0.73 -3.15 20.34
N GLY A 206 -1.58 -3.97 20.92
CA GLY A 206 -2.63 -3.54 21.83
C GLY A 206 -2.09 -2.82 23.07
N LYS A 207 -1.03 -3.35 23.68
CA LYS A 207 -0.41 -2.79 24.91
C LYS A 207 0.34 -1.49 24.69
N ARG A 208 0.76 -1.16 23.48
CA ARG A 208 1.50 0.09 23.20
C ARG A 208 0.65 1.35 23.40
N GLY A 209 -0.67 1.25 23.52
CA GLY A 209 -1.59 2.37 23.73
C GLY A 209 -1.64 3.39 22.58
N LEU A 210 -0.84 3.16 21.53
CA LEU A 210 -0.76 3.98 20.32
C LEU A 210 -1.12 3.19 19.06
N ALA A 211 -1.45 1.93 19.23
CA ALA A 211 -1.92 1.07 18.16
C ALA A 211 -3.42 1.26 18.03
N CYS A 212 -3.86 1.94 16.99
CA CYS A 212 -5.28 2.16 16.75
C CYS A 212 -5.88 0.92 16.07
N GLN A 213 -6.28 -0.06 16.88
CA GLN A 213 -7.06 -1.21 16.42
C GLN A 213 -8.54 -0.83 16.34
N PRO A 214 -9.35 -1.59 15.58
CA PRO A 214 -8.98 -2.78 14.81
C PRO A 214 -8.08 -2.45 13.59
N ALA A 215 -7.26 -3.40 13.21
CA ALA A 215 -6.26 -3.22 12.18
C ALA A 215 -6.34 -4.31 11.09
N ILE A 216 -5.86 -3.99 9.89
CA ILE A 216 -5.47 -5.02 8.91
C ILE A 216 -4.07 -5.48 9.28
N ILE A 217 -3.90 -6.78 9.44
CA ILE A 217 -2.60 -7.39 9.74
C ILE A 217 -2.03 -7.99 8.46
N GLY A 218 -0.85 -7.54 8.08
CA GLY A 218 -0.10 -8.11 6.97
C GLY A 218 1.10 -8.89 7.49
N ILE A 219 1.24 -10.12 7.01
CA ILE A 219 2.32 -11.01 7.35
C ILE A 219 3.18 -11.24 6.11
N GLY A 220 4.47 -11.01 6.24
CA GLY A 220 5.48 -11.50 5.32
C GLY A 220 6.05 -12.80 5.87
N LEU A 221 6.07 -13.84 5.05
CA LEU A 221 6.59 -15.14 5.45
C LEU A 221 7.65 -15.62 4.47
N GLY A 222 8.85 -15.89 4.96
CA GLY A 222 9.99 -16.29 4.16
C GLY A 222 10.70 -15.12 3.45
N GLY A 223 11.46 -15.41 2.39
CA GLY A 223 12.38 -14.49 1.75
C GLY A 223 13.65 -14.24 2.58
N SER A 224 14.42 -13.21 2.22
CA SER A 224 15.42 -12.61 3.10
C SER A 224 14.71 -11.62 4.07
N LYS A 225 15.43 -11.10 5.07
CA LYS A 225 14.83 -10.20 6.07
C LYS A 225 14.16 -8.98 5.44
N ASP A 226 14.82 -8.35 4.50
CA ASP A 226 14.30 -7.19 3.75
C ASP A 226 13.07 -7.56 2.92
N THR A 227 13.12 -8.65 2.17
CA THR A 227 11.99 -9.17 1.39
C THR A 227 10.80 -9.50 2.29
N CYS A 228 11.02 -10.18 3.40
CA CYS A 228 10.00 -10.52 4.39
C CYS A 228 9.28 -9.25 4.91
N MET A 229 10.04 -8.20 5.24
CA MET A 229 9.50 -6.94 5.70
C MET A 229 8.67 -6.22 4.63
N VAL A 230 9.11 -6.27 3.38
CA VAL A 230 8.38 -5.69 2.23
C VAL A 230 7.08 -6.46 2.00
N LEU A 231 7.12 -7.79 1.98
CA LEU A 231 5.94 -8.64 1.78
C LEU A 231 4.86 -8.38 2.82
N GLY A 232 5.22 -8.36 4.11
CA GLY A 232 4.26 -8.09 5.18
C GLY A 232 3.65 -6.69 5.10
N LYS A 233 4.44 -5.68 4.72
CA LYS A 233 3.90 -4.33 4.51
C LYS A 233 2.95 -4.27 3.32
N ARG A 234 3.28 -4.92 2.20
CA ARG A 234 2.38 -5.03 1.04
C ARG A 234 1.08 -5.73 1.41
N ALA A 235 1.17 -6.87 2.13
CA ALA A 235 0.01 -7.61 2.61
C ALA A 235 -0.92 -6.74 3.44
N ALA A 236 -0.39 -5.94 4.38
CA ALA A 236 -1.18 -5.04 5.21
C ALA A 236 -1.83 -3.89 4.43
N CYS A 237 -1.13 -3.31 3.45
CA CYS A 237 -1.52 -2.04 2.85
C CYS A 237 -2.21 -2.18 1.49
N LEU A 238 -1.94 -3.25 0.73
CA LEU A 238 -2.36 -3.38 -0.66
C LEU A 238 -3.37 -4.50 -0.93
N ARG A 239 -3.55 -5.44 0.01
CA ARG A 239 -4.65 -6.42 -0.06
C ARG A 239 -5.96 -5.73 0.26
N VAL A 240 -7.02 -6.16 -0.40
CA VAL A 240 -8.38 -5.70 -0.12
C VAL A 240 -8.95 -6.49 1.05
N VAL A 241 -9.68 -5.86 1.95
CA VAL A 241 -10.34 -6.55 3.06
C VAL A 241 -11.31 -7.60 2.52
N GLY A 242 -11.14 -8.83 2.96
CA GLY A 242 -11.89 -9.99 2.48
C GLY A 242 -11.20 -10.79 1.37
N ASP A 243 -10.14 -10.27 0.76
CA ASP A 243 -9.31 -11.07 -0.14
C ASP A 243 -8.64 -12.24 0.60
N ARG A 244 -8.37 -13.31 -0.14
CA ARG A 244 -7.62 -14.45 0.37
C ARG A 244 -6.47 -14.82 -0.55
N ASN A 245 -5.44 -15.39 0.04
CA ASN A 245 -4.32 -15.90 -0.73
C ASN A 245 -4.79 -16.98 -1.72
N PRO A 246 -4.29 -17.01 -2.98
CA PRO A 246 -4.65 -18.03 -3.96
C PRO A 246 -4.26 -19.45 -3.56
N ASP A 247 -3.28 -19.64 -2.68
CA ASP A 247 -3.00 -20.95 -2.07
C ASP A 247 -4.02 -21.22 -0.94
N PRO A 248 -4.87 -22.26 -1.06
CA PRO A 248 -5.93 -22.55 -0.10
C PRO A 248 -5.41 -22.89 1.30
N LYS A 249 -4.17 -23.34 1.43
CA LYS A 249 -3.56 -23.60 2.74
C LYS A 249 -3.16 -22.31 3.44
N ILE A 250 -2.70 -21.32 2.67
CA ILE A 250 -2.38 -20.00 3.19
C ILE A 250 -3.66 -19.25 3.50
N ALA A 251 -4.65 -19.29 2.60
CA ALA A 251 -5.97 -18.70 2.83
C ALA A 251 -6.61 -19.19 4.14
N LYS A 252 -6.54 -20.50 4.41
CA LYS A 252 -7.00 -21.07 5.67
C LYS A 252 -6.22 -20.53 6.87
N LEU A 253 -4.92 -20.35 6.75
CA LEU A 253 -4.11 -19.79 7.83
C LEU A 253 -4.43 -18.30 8.05
N GLU A 254 -4.74 -17.52 7.00
CA GLU A 254 -5.21 -16.14 7.13
C GLU A 254 -6.48 -16.07 7.98
N ASP A 255 -7.47 -16.93 7.72
CA ASP A 255 -8.70 -17.02 8.51
C ASP A 255 -8.44 -17.43 9.96
N GLU A 256 -7.64 -18.48 10.17
CA GLU A 256 -7.26 -18.95 11.51
C GLU A 256 -6.55 -17.85 12.33
N LEU A 257 -5.66 -17.08 11.72
CA LEU A 257 -4.96 -15.98 12.40
C LEU A 257 -5.90 -14.81 12.72
N LYS A 258 -6.82 -14.47 11.82
CA LYS A 258 -7.84 -13.46 12.09
C LYS A 258 -8.72 -13.84 13.28
N GLU A 259 -9.23 -15.07 13.31
CA GLU A 259 -10.02 -15.59 14.43
C GLU A 259 -9.21 -15.62 15.72
N LEU A 260 -7.96 -16.07 15.66
CA LEU A 260 -7.05 -16.12 16.79
C LEU A 260 -6.78 -14.73 17.37
N GLY A 261 -6.53 -13.72 16.50
CA GLY A 261 -6.32 -12.34 16.91
C GLY A 261 -7.53 -11.71 17.60
N ASN A 262 -8.74 -12.11 17.21
CA ASN A 262 -9.99 -11.63 17.81
C ASN A 262 -10.43 -12.42 19.05
N SER A 263 -9.79 -13.56 19.35
CA SER A 263 -10.12 -14.39 20.51
C SER A 263 -9.42 -13.97 21.81
N ILE A 264 -8.50 -12.99 21.76
CA ILE A 264 -7.66 -12.63 22.90
C ILE A 264 -8.32 -11.70 23.93
N GLY A 265 -9.58 -11.32 23.71
CA GLY A 265 -10.32 -10.43 24.62
C GLY A 265 -9.92 -8.95 24.55
N MET A 266 -9.26 -8.55 23.45
CA MET A 266 -8.89 -7.17 23.16
C MET A 266 -9.68 -6.69 21.93
N GLY A 267 -10.16 -5.46 21.97
CA GLY A 267 -10.89 -4.80 20.91
C GLY A 267 -10.25 -3.47 20.48
N ALA A 268 -11.08 -2.53 20.05
CA ALA A 268 -10.61 -1.24 19.56
C ALA A 268 -9.71 -0.53 20.58
N MET A 269 -8.60 0.05 20.08
CA MET A 269 -7.57 0.74 20.88
C MET A 269 -6.96 -0.11 22.00
N GLY A 270 -7.10 -1.45 21.95
CA GLY A 270 -6.61 -2.37 22.97
C GLY A 270 -7.47 -2.45 24.24
N PHE A 271 -8.66 -1.86 24.24
CA PHE A 271 -9.64 -2.04 25.29
C PHE A 271 -10.18 -3.48 25.30
N VAL A 272 -10.89 -3.84 26.35
CA VAL A 272 -11.61 -5.12 26.41
C VAL A 272 -12.63 -5.18 25.26
N GLY A 273 -12.66 -6.28 24.53
CA GLY A 273 -13.53 -6.44 23.37
C GLY A 273 -13.12 -7.61 22.47
N LYS A 274 -13.65 -7.63 21.24
CA LYS A 274 -13.47 -8.70 20.27
C LYS A 274 -12.92 -8.25 18.91
N SER A 275 -12.83 -6.95 18.65
CA SER A 275 -12.53 -6.41 17.33
C SER A 275 -11.08 -5.87 17.28
N MET A 276 -10.11 -6.78 17.37
CA MET A 276 -8.68 -6.45 17.29
C MET A 276 -8.16 -6.42 15.85
N VAL A 277 -8.66 -7.34 15.01
CA VAL A 277 -8.19 -7.61 13.66
C VAL A 277 -9.37 -7.57 12.69
N ILE A 278 -9.36 -6.65 11.75
CA ILE A 278 -10.34 -6.59 10.65
C ILE A 278 -10.06 -7.66 9.63
N ASP A 279 -8.81 -7.79 9.23
CA ASP A 279 -8.36 -8.83 8.32
C ASP A 279 -6.90 -9.20 8.54
N CYS A 280 -6.52 -10.41 8.10
CA CYS A 280 -5.16 -10.90 8.18
C CYS A 280 -4.77 -11.46 6.81
N ASN A 281 -3.71 -10.92 6.22
CA ASN A 281 -3.24 -11.29 4.90
C ASN A 281 -1.78 -11.76 4.95
N ILE A 282 -1.45 -12.82 4.21
CA ILE A 282 -0.12 -13.41 4.18
C ILE A 282 0.44 -13.34 2.75
N GLU A 283 1.64 -12.78 2.61
CA GLU A 283 2.43 -12.87 1.38
C GLU A 283 3.70 -13.65 1.65
N ILE A 284 4.05 -14.55 0.71
CA ILE A 284 5.17 -15.47 0.88
C ILE A 284 6.33 -15.18 -0.07
N GLY A 285 7.53 -15.48 0.38
CA GLY A 285 8.73 -15.60 -0.45
C GLY A 285 9.49 -16.87 -0.11
N TYR A 286 10.09 -17.54 -1.10
CA TYR A 286 10.92 -18.69 -0.81
C TYR A 286 12.14 -18.26 -0.01
N CYS A 287 12.50 -19.06 1.00
CA CYS A 287 13.55 -18.77 1.95
C CYS A 287 14.64 -19.85 1.99
N HIS A 288 15.70 -19.57 2.72
CA HIS A 288 16.76 -20.55 2.97
C HIS A 288 16.21 -21.74 3.77
N THR A 289 16.69 -22.95 3.49
CA THR A 289 16.23 -24.19 4.14
C THR A 289 16.36 -24.20 5.67
N GLY A 290 17.28 -23.43 6.21
CA GLY A 290 17.56 -23.35 7.65
C GLY A 290 16.82 -22.27 8.42
N GLY A 291 15.95 -21.48 7.78
CA GLY A 291 15.24 -20.41 8.47
C GLY A 291 13.94 -20.02 7.79
N MET A 292 13.00 -19.55 8.58
CA MET A 292 11.69 -19.06 8.14
C MET A 292 11.47 -17.67 8.75
N GLN A 293 11.75 -16.64 7.97
CA GLN A 293 11.55 -15.27 8.37
C GLN A 293 10.06 -14.96 8.48
N MET A 294 9.68 -14.23 9.51
CA MET A 294 8.31 -13.73 9.65
C MET A 294 8.30 -12.28 10.09
N SER A 295 7.52 -11.48 9.40
CA SER A 295 7.21 -10.10 9.80
C SER A 295 5.71 -9.93 9.98
N VAL A 296 5.32 -9.10 10.96
CA VAL A 296 3.92 -8.77 11.25
C VAL A 296 3.77 -7.25 11.19
N HIS A 297 2.92 -6.78 10.31
CA HIS A 297 2.64 -5.35 10.10
C HIS A 297 1.18 -5.05 10.41
N ALA A 298 0.92 -4.00 11.20
CA ALA A 298 -0.42 -3.48 11.38
C ALA A 298 -0.67 -2.26 10.47
N PHE A 299 -1.77 -2.25 9.74
CA PHE A 299 -2.32 -1.08 9.10
C PHE A 299 -3.54 -0.64 9.90
N CYS A 300 -3.42 0.48 10.56
CA CYS A 300 -4.26 0.88 11.69
C CYS A 300 -5.70 1.22 11.34
N LEU A 301 -6.50 1.53 12.35
CA LEU A 301 -7.90 1.95 12.29
C LEU A 301 -8.18 3.04 11.23
N SER A 302 -7.24 3.94 10.97
CA SER A 302 -7.31 4.90 9.86
C SER A 302 -6.48 4.41 8.67
N SER A 303 -6.87 3.31 8.05
CA SER A 303 -6.21 2.77 6.85
C SER A 303 -6.37 3.72 5.67
N ARG A 304 -5.31 4.48 5.39
CA ARG A 304 -5.29 5.55 4.39
C ARG A 304 -4.64 5.07 3.11
N ARG A 305 -5.46 4.78 2.11
CA ARG A 305 -5.04 4.31 0.79
C ARG A 305 -5.91 4.94 -0.28
N ALA A 306 -5.30 5.40 -1.37
CA ALA A 306 -6.01 5.85 -2.55
C ALA A 306 -5.30 5.37 -3.81
N VAL A 307 -6.07 5.06 -4.85
CA VAL A 307 -5.58 4.39 -6.06
C VAL A 307 -6.15 5.05 -7.31
N ALA A 308 -5.32 5.21 -8.33
CA ALA A 308 -5.77 5.57 -9.66
C ALA A 308 -4.95 4.85 -10.73
N ARG A 309 -5.58 4.55 -11.86
CA ARG A 309 -4.93 4.18 -13.12
C ARG A 309 -4.90 5.38 -14.05
N ILE A 310 -3.74 5.66 -14.61
CA ILE A 310 -3.55 6.63 -15.68
C ILE A 310 -3.25 5.84 -16.96
N HIS A 311 -4.10 5.96 -17.96
CA HIS A 311 -3.93 5.32 -19.26
C HIS A 311 -2.99 6.11 -20.18
N GLY A 312 -2.45 5.45 -21.20
CA GLY A 312 -1.55 6.07 -22.18
C GLY A 312 -2.16 7.24 -22.94
N ASP A 313 -3.49 7.35 -22.97
CA ASP A 313 -4.20 8.50 -23.55
C ASP A 313 -4.34 9.69 -22.59
N GLY A 314 -3.89 9.54 -21.36
CA GLY A 314 -3.96 10.54 -20.30
C GLY A 314 -5.27 10.50 -19.50
N SER A 315 -6.19 9.60 -19.80
CA SER A 315 -7.42 9.43 -19.00
C SER A 315 -7.09 8.81 -17.64
N VAL A 316 -7.82 9.23 -16.58
CA VAL A 316 -7.60 8.81 -15.20
C VAL A 316 -8.81 8.09 -14.68
N GLN A 317 -8.60 6.89 -14.13
CA GLN A 317 -9.62 6.09 -13.45
C GLN A 317 -9.26 5.93 -11.98
N TYR A 318 -10.05 6.52 -11.09
CA TYR A 318 -9.93 6.29 -9.64
C TYR A 318 -10.51 4.93 -9.28
N ARG A 319 -9.84 4.22 -8.37
CA ARG A 319 -10.15 2.83 -7.97
C ARG A 319 -10.12 2.68 -6.46
N THR A 320 -10.71 1.60 -5.98
CA THR A 320 -10.61 1.17 -4.58
C THR A 320 -9.58 0.06 -4.39
N ASN A 321 -9.48 -0.86 -5.36
CA ASN A 321 -8.51 -1.96 -5.34
C ASN A 321 -7.17 -1.55 -5.97
N PRO A 322 -6.03 -1.69 -5.25
CA PRO A 322 -4.70 -1.45 -5.78
C PRO A 322 -4.28 -2.37 -6.94
N ASN A 323 -4.88 -3.56 -7.07
CA ASN A 323 -4.49 -4.59 -8.03
C ASN A 323 -2.99 -4.91 -8.03
N TRP A 324 -2.37 -4.91 -6.84
CA TRP A 324 -0.94 -5.13 -6.71
C TRP A 324 -0.55 -6.60 -6.85
N PHE A 325 -1.41 -7.50 -6.39
CA PHE A 325 -1.20 -8.95 -6.36
C PHE A 325 -2.01 -9.70 -7.44
N THR A 326 -2.07 -9.19 -8.62
CA THR A 326 -2.75 -9.82 -9.75
C THR A 326 -1.80 -10.66 -10.59
#